data_532bb3349ecf03c27d71f4a130eac906
#
_entry.id   532bb3349ecf03c27d71f4a130eac906
#
_cell.length_a   1.000
_cell.length_b   1.000
_cell.length_c   1.000
_cell.angle_alpha   90.00
_cell.angle_beta   90.00
_cell.angle_gamma   90.00
#
_symmetry.space_group_name_H-M   'P 1'
#
loop_
_entity.id
_entity.type
_entity.pdbx_description
1 polymer ?
#
loop_
_entity_poly.entity_id
_entity_poly.type
_entity_poly.pdbx_seq_one_letter_code
_entity_poly.pdbx_strand_id
1 'polypeptide(L)'
;GGGMLGLFNAAMRPGIELVLDLLHAREACAWADVVITGEGSIDGQTPYGKVPSGIARLAKSQGKPVIAIGGKVTHDPNVTAALNEAGIVATFSIAPGPAALPELLTGTKRNVEATCAAIASLLSVARECSSRPHQ
;
A
#
# COMPACT_ATOMS: atom_id res chain seq x y z
N GLY A 1 -21.98 15.73 -13.89
CA GLY A 1 -22.10 15.55 -12.41
C GLY A 1 -23.02 16.54 -11.74
N GLY A 2 -23.08 17.83 -12.15
CA GLY A 2 -23.87 18.85 -11.45
C GLY A 2 -25.39 18.58 -11.36
N GLY A 3 -25.99 18.02 -12.40
CA GLY A 3 -27.41 17.69 -12.40
C GLY A 3 -27.80 16.59 -11.41
N MET A 4 -26.94 15.60 -11.21
CA MET A 4 -27.15 14.54 -10.20
C MET A 4 -27.08 15.08 -8.78
N LEU A 5 -26.16 16.00 -8.50
CA LEU A 5 -26.04 16.63 -7.17
C LEU A 5 -27.26 17.48 -6.81
N GLY A 6 -27.78 18.25 -7.79
CA GLY A 6 -28.92 19.15 -7.55
C GLY A 6 -30.29 18.46 -7.49
N LEU A 7 -30.54 17.45 -8.37
CA LEU A 7 -31.85 16.81 -8.50
C LEU A 7 -32.06 15.64 -7.54
N PHE A 8 -30.98 14.93 -7.17
CA PHE A 8 -31.09 13.70 -6.38
C PHE A 8 -30.43 13.79 -5.01
N ASN A 9 -30.02 14.99 -4.60
CA ASN A 9 -29.28 15.19 -3.33
C ASN A 9 -28.07 14.22 -3.19
N ALA A 10 -27.42 13.93 -4.32
CA ALA A 10 -26.30 12.99 -4.37
C ALA A 10 -25.06 13.60 -3.74
N ALA A 11 -24.34 12.83 -2.94
CA ALA A 11 -23.04 13.22 -2.39
C ALA A 11 -21.91 12.68 -3.28
N MET A 12 -20.95 13.54 -3.65
CA MET A 12 -19.71 13.09 -4.28
C MET A 12 -18.74 12.61 -3.20
N ARG A 13 -18.30 11.36 -3.34
CA ARG A 13 -17.25 10.78 -2.49
C ARG A 13 -16.11 10.29 -3.39
N PRO A 14 -14.84 10.35 -2.93
CA PRO A 14 -13.74 9.69 -3.61
C PRO A 14 -14.05 8.21 -3.81
N GLY A 15 -13.86 7.71 -5.05
CA GLY A 15 -14.19 6.31 -5.38
C GLY A 15 -13.48 5.29 -4.50
N ILE A 16 -12.26 5.60 -4.06
CA ILE A 16 -11.51 4.74 -3.15
C ILE A 16 -12.21 4.59 -1.78
N GLU A 17 -12.80 5.64 -1.24
CA GLU A 17 -13.52 5.56 0.04
C GLU A 17 -14.73 4.62 -0.05
N LEU A 18 -15.48 4.70 -1.16
CA LEU A 18 -16.60 3.79 -1.38
C LEU A 18 -16.14 2.33 -1.48
N VAL A 19 -15.06 2.07 -2.19
CA VAL A 19 -14.49 0.72 -2.32
C VAL A 19 -14.03 0.18 -0.96
N LEU A 20 -13.34 1.01 -0.16
CA LEU A 20 -12.88 0.62 1.17
C LEU A 20 -14.04 0.31 2.13
N ASP A 21 -15.12 1.07 2.05
CA ASP A 21 -16.32 0.81 2.84
C ASP A 21 -16.99 -0.51 2.43
N LEU A 22 -17.15 -0.75 1.12
CA LEU A 22 -17.75 -1.99 0.59
C LEU A 22 -16.94 -3.25 0.93
N LEU A 23 -15.62 -3.12 1.02
CA LEU A 23 -14.72 -4.23 1.35
C LEU A 23 -14.49 -4.39 2.86
N HIS A 24 -15.16 -3.63 3.72
CA HIS A 24 -14.94 -3.62 5.17
C HIS A 24 -13.46 -3.43 5.53
N ALA A 25 -12.75 -2.60 4.74
CA ALA A 25 -11.32 -2.40 4.88
C ALA A 25 -10.93 -1.80 6.25
N ARG A 26 -11.85 -1.07 6.88
CA ARG A 26 -11.63 -0.51 8.22
C ARG A 26 -11.46 -1.60 9.27
N GLU A 27 -12.33 -2.59 9.25
CA GLU A 27 -12.29 -3.73 10.18
C GLU A 27 -11.04 -4.59 9.90
N ALA A 28 -10.71 -4.82 8.64
CA ALA A 28 -9.50 -5.54 8.25
C ALA A 28 -8.23 -4.81 8.71
N CYS A 29 -8.15 -3.49 8.56
CA CYS A 29 -7.04 -2.69 9.06
C CYS A 29 -6.96 -2.72 10.60
N ALA A 30 -8.07 -2.69 11.31
CA ALA A 30 -8.09 -2.75 12.77
C ALA A 30 -7.49 -4.05 13.30
N TRP A 31 -7.77 -5.16 12.63
CA TRP A 31 -7.26 -6.48 12.97
C TRP A 31 -5.79 -6.70 12.60
N ALA A 32 -5.30 -6.05 11.57
CA ALA A 32 -3.95 -6.23 11.05
C ALA A 32 -2.87 -5.62 11.97
N ASP A 33 -1.71 -6.24 12.05
CA ASP A 33 -0.49 -5.64 12.64
C ASP A 33 0.25 -4.77 11.62
N VAL A 34 0.20 -5.17 10.35
CA VAL A 34 0.79 -4.46 9.20
C VAL A 34 -0.15 -4.59 8.01
N VAL A 35 -0.24 -3.55 7.20
CA VAL A 35 -1.04 -3.56 5.96
C VAL A 35 -0.10 -3.57 4.76
N ILE A 36 -0.34 -4.47 3.81
CA ILE A 36 0.38 -4.49 2.53
C ILE A 36 -0.57 -4.05 1.43
N THR A 37 -0.16 -3.09 0.65
CA THR A 37 -0.89 -2.60 -0.53
C THR A 37 0.03 -2.57 -1.75
N GLY A 38 -0.53 -2.41 -2.94
CA GLY A 38 0.30 -2.37 -4.15
C GLY A 38 -0.38 -1.75 -5.35
N GLU A 39 0.47 -1.37 -6.30
CA GLU A 39 0.08 -0.91 -7.62
C GLU A 39 1.19 -1.16 -8.65
N GLY A 40 0.94 -0.87 -9.93
CA GLY A 40 1.93 -1.09 -11.00
C GLY A 40 3.19 -0.24 -10.83
N SER A 41 3.06 1.00 -10.35
CA SER A 41 4.20 1.92 -10.16
C SER A 41 4.02 2.76 -8.90
N ILE A 42 4.94 2.65 -7.96
CA ILE A 42 5.05 3.52 -6.79
C ILE A 42 5.92 4.72 -7.17
N ASP A 43 5.34 5.89 -7.25
CA ASP A 43 5.97 7.13 -7.71
C ASP A 43 5.40 8.37 -7.01
N GLY A 44 5.80 9.56 -7.46
CA GLY A 44 5.36 10.84 -6.89
C GLY A 44 3.86 11.11 -6.98
N GLN A 45 3.09 10.33 -7.75
CA GLN A 45 1.63 10.45 -7.80
C GLN A 45 0.92 9.52 -6.80
N THR A 46 1.60 8.50 -6.32
CA THR A 46 1.04 7.50 -5.39
C THR A 46 0.42 8.14 -4.14
N PRO A 47 0.98 9.18 -3.49
CA PRO A 47 0.36 9.82 -2.33
C PRO A 47 -0.96 10.55 -2.63
N TYR A 48 -1.24 10.86 -3.90
CA TYR A 48 -2.33 11.75 -4.31
C TYR A 48 -3.50 11.00 -4.97
N GLY A 49 -4.32 10.31 -4.16
CA GLY A 49 -5.64 9.83 -4.60
C GLY A 49 -5.68 8.46 -5.26
N LYS A 50 -4.57 7.71 -5.32
CA LYS A 50 -4.54 6.31 -5.77
C LYS A 50 -4.94 5.34 -4.67
N VAL A 51 -5.20 4.08 -5.02
CA VAL A 51 -5.60 3.02 -4.07
C VAL A 51 -4.62 2.89 -2.90
N PRO A 52 -3.28 2.84 -3.10
CA PRO A 52 -2.34 2.72 -1.99
C PRO A 52 -2.45 3.86 -0.98
N SER A 53 -2.64 5.11 -1.43
CA SER A 53 -2.78 6.24 -0.52
C SER A 53 -4.09 6.25 0.26
N GLY A 54 -5.17 5.74 -0.33
CA GLY A 54 -6.45 5.57 0.36
C GLY A 54 -6.34 4.55 1.50
N ILE A 55 -5.78 3.38 1.20
CA ILE A 55 -5.49 2.33 2.19
C ILE A 55 -4.52 2.85 3.27
N ALA A 56 -3.46 3.56 2.87
CA ALA A 56 -2.46 4.07 3.79
C ALA A 56 -3.06 5.07 4.80
N ARG A 57 -3.87 6.01 4.33
CA ARG A 57 -4.57 6.94 5.23
C ARG A 57 -5.51 6.23 6.21
N LEU A 58 -6.26 5.24 5.73
CA LEU A 58 -7.14 4.44 6.58
C LEU A 58 -6.33 3.70 7.65
N ALA A 59 -5.29 2.97 7.27
CA ALA A 59 -4.44 2.23 8.19
C ALA A 59 -3.73 3.16 9.19
N LYS A 60 -3.19 4.29 8.72
CA LYS A 60 -2.55 5.32 9.56
C LYS A 60 -3.51 5.87 10.61
N SER A 61 -4.79 6.09 10.27
CA SER A 61 -5.80 6.55 11.23
C SER A 61 -6.06 5.55 12.37
N GLN A 62 -5.60 4.31 12.21
CA GLN A 62 -5.70 3.23 13.20
C GLN A 62 -4.32 2.84 13.78
N GLY A 63 -3.28 3.65 13.52
CA GLY A 63 -1.93 3.40 14.01
C GLY A 63 -1.24 2.21 13.35
N LYS A 64 -1.69 1.77 12.17
CA LYS A 64 -1.14 0.61 11.47
C LYS A 64 -0.13 1.03 10.40
N PRO A 65 1.09 0.47 10.39
CA PRO A 65 2.07 0.74 9.35
C PRO A 65 1.66 0.10 8.03
N VAL A 66 1.99 0.77 6.92
CA VAL A 66 1.70 0.29 5.57
C VAL A 66 2.97 0.06 4.79
N ILE A 67 3.07 -1.09 4.15
CA ILE A 67 4.11 -1.43 3.19
C ILE A 67 3.48 -1.39 1.80
N ALA A 68 4.09 -0.66 0.86
CA ALA A 68 3.63 -0.67 -0.53
C ALA A 68 4.58 -1.49 -1.41
N ILE A 69 4.00 -2.35 -2.27
CA ILE A 69 4.74 -3.12 -3.26
C ILE A 69 4.36 -2.67 -4.66
N GLY A 70 5.31 -2.64 -5.58
CA GLY A 70 5.06 -2.18 -6.94
C GLY A 70 5.92 -2.86 -7.99
N GLY A 71 5.44 -2.90 -9.23
CA GLY A 71 6.25 -3.35 -10.37
C GLY A 71 7.45 -2.44 -10.61
N LYS A 72 7.25 -1.15 -10.38
CA LYS A 72 8.31 -0.13 -10.36
C LYS A 72 8.21 0.67 -9.07
N VAL A 73 9.34 1.00 -8.47
CA VAL A 73 9.43 1.88 -7.30
C VAL A 73 10.41 3.00 -7.60
N THR A 74 9.98 4.25 -7.42
CA THR A 74 10.83 5.42 -7.58
C THR A 74 11.50 5.75 -6.25
N HIS A 75 12.82 5.66 -6.23
CA HIS A 75 13.65 6.00 -5.07
C HIS A 75 14.11 7.47 -5.17
N ASP A 76 13.21 8.37 -4.80
CA ASP A 76 13.48 9.81 -4.70
C ASP A 76 13.16 10.27 -3.28
N PRO A 77 14.02 11.09 -2.63
CA PRO A 77 13.81 11.53 -1.26
C PRO A 77 12.47 12.26 -1.02
N ASN A 78 12.02 13.07 -1.99
CA ASN A 78 10.76 13.80 -1.87
C ASN A 78 9.57 12.85 -1.99
N VAL A 79 9.66 11.88 -2.92
CA VAL A 79 8.64 10.83 -3.07
C VAL A 79 8.57 10.00 -1.79
N THR A 80 9.71 9.60 -1.25
CA THR A 80 9.78 8.83 0.00
C THR A 80 9.18 9.61 1.17
N ALA A 81 9.48 10.90 1.30
CA ALA A 81 8.90 11.74 2.35
C ALA A 81 7.37 11.85 2.22
N ALA A 82 6.85 12.07 1.01
CA ALA A 82 5.41 12.16 0.76
C ALA A 82 4.69 10.81 1.02
N LEU A 83 5.31 9.68 0.69
CA LEU A 83 4.79 8.34 1.00
C LEU A 83 4.73 8.10 2.52
N ASN A 84 5.78 8.47 3.24
CA ASN A 84 5.83 8.37 4.70
C ASN A 84 4.76 9.25 5.36
N GLU A 85 4.57 10.46 4.86
CA GLU A 85 3.51 11.35 5.33
C GLU A 85 2.11 10.73 5.10
N ALA A 86 1.92 10.06 3.98
CA ALA A 86 0.68 9.31 3.70
C ALA A 86 0.49 8.05 4.56
N GLY A 87 1.52 7.58 5.28
CA GLY A 87 1.48 6.39 6.14
C GLY A 87 2.14 5.15 5.55
N ILE A 88 2.77 5.26 4.37
CA ILE A 88 3.54 4.17 3.75
C ILE A 88 4.97 4.23 4.28
N VAL A 89 5.31 3.29 5.16
CA VAL A 89 6.60 3.27 5.88
C VAL A 89 7.73 2.57 5.13
N ALA A 90 7.39 1.72 4.16
CA ALA A 90 8.36 1.02 3.33
C ALA A 90 7.79 0.71 1.94
N THR A 91 8.66 0.61 0.94
CA THR A 91 8.30 0.26 -0.42
C THR A 91 9.23 -0.83 -0.96
N PHE A 92 8.67 -1.79 -1.71
CA PHE A 92 9.43 -2.87 -2.33
C PHE A 92 9.03 -3.02 -3.80
N SER A 93 10.04 -3.20 -4.67
CA SER A 93 9.79 -3.64 -6.04
C SER A 93 9.54 -5.15 -6.06
N ILE A 94 8.53 -5.59 -6.81
CA ILE A 94 8.30 -7.01 -7.09
C ILE A 94 9.13 -7.50 -8.29
N ALA A 95 9.78 -6.60 -9.03
CA ALA A 95 10.65 -6.99 -10.14
C ALA A 95 11.90 -7.70 -9.59
N PRO A 96 12.18 -8.94 -10.01
CA PRO A 96 13.33 -9.70 -9.50
C PRO A 96 14.67 -9.17 -10.04
N GLY A 97 14.63 -8.34 -11.09
CA GLY A 97 15.78 -7.75 -11.75
C GLY A 97 15.36 -7.10 -13.08
N PRO A 98 16.35 -6.66 -13.88
CA PRO A 98 16.10 -6.14 -15.21
C PRO A 98 15.47 -7.21 -16.11
N ALA A 99 14.30 -6.93 -16.65
CA ALA A 99 13.59 -7.81 -17.58
C ALA A 99 12.65 -6.99 -18.46
N ALA A 100 12.23 -7.55 -19.59
CA ALA A 100 11.24 -6.92 -20.46
C ALA A 100 9.86 -6.87 -19.79
N LEU A 101 9.09 -5.81 -20.05
CA LEU A 101 7.78 -5.63 -19.43
C LEU A 101 6.83 -6.82 -19.61
N PRO A 102 6.72 -7.47 -20.79
CA PRO A 102 5.87 -8.66 -20.96
C PRO A 102 6.27 -9.83 -20.03
N GLU A 103 7.56 -10.02 -19.80
CA GLU A 103 8.08 -11.04 -18.90
C GLU A 103 7.73 -10.72 -17.44
N LEU A 104 7.90 -9.48 -17.01
CA LEU A 104 7.53 -9.00 -15.68
C LEU A 104 6.03 -9.17 -15.43
N LEU A 105 5.19 -8.85 -16.40
CA LEU A 105 3.74 -9.00 -16.32
C LEU A 105 3.34 -10.48 -16.21
N THR A 106 3.93 -11.35 -16.99
CA THR A 106 3.67 -12.81 -16.94
C THR A 106 4.09 -13.40 -15.59
N GLY A 107 5.19 -12.89 -15.00
CA GLY A 107 5.73 -13.34 -13.72
C GLY A 107 5.08 -12.69 -12.49
N THR A 108 4.13 -11.76 -12.65
CA THR A 108 3.60 -10.90 -11.57
C THR A 108 3.18 -11.70 -10.34
N LYS A 109 2.37 -12.74 -10.49
CA LYS A 109 1.89 -13.54 -9.35
C LYS A 109 3.04 -14.10 -8.53
N ARG A 110 3.96 -14.82 -9.18
CA ARG A 110 5.15 -15.40 -8.53
C ARG A 110 6.00 -14.34 -7.83
N ASN A 111 6.18 -13.19 -8.47
CA ASN A 111 7.01 -12.11 -7.95
C ASN A 111 6.37 -11.45 -6.73
N VAL A 112 5.05 -11.25 -6.72
CA VAL A 112 4.30 -10.78 -5.54
C VAL A 112 4.43 -11.78 -4.40
N GLU A 113 4.22 -13.07 -4.65
CA GLU A 113 4.34 -14.12 -3.65
C GLU A 113 5.75 -14.14 -3.03
N ALA A 114 6.81 -14.08 -3.85
CA ALA A 114 8.19 -14.06 -3.37
C ALA A 114 8.49 -12.81 -2.53
N THR A 115 8.06 -11.63 -2.99
CA THR A 115 8.26 -10.37 -2.26
C THR A 115 7.52 -10.38 -0.92
N CYS A 116 6.26 -10.82 -0.90
CA CYS A 116 5.48 -10.93 0.35
C CYS A 116 6.09 -11.94 1.32
N ALA A 117 6.60 -13.07 0.84
CA ALA A 117 7.30 -14.06 1.66
C ALA A 117 8.57 -13.47 2.31
N ALA A 118 9.37 -12.70 1.54
CA ALA A 118 10.55 -12.02 2.05
C ALA A 118 10.20 -10.97 3.13
N ILE A 119 9.15 -10.18 2.90
CA ILE A 119 8.64 -9.22 3.89
C ILE A 119 8.19 -9.94 5.16
N ALA A 120 7.42 -11.02 5.04
CA ALA A 120 6.96 -11.80 6.19
C ALA A 120 8.12 -12.38 7.01
N SER A 121 9.15 -12.90 6.35
CA SER A 121 10.36 -13.39 7.01
C SER A 121 11.09 -12.28 7.76
N LEU A 122 11.22 -11.08 7.16
CA LEU A 122 11.84 -9.93 7.81
C LEU A 122 11.06 -9.51 9.07
N LEU A 123 9.74 -9.44 8.97
CA LEU A 123 8.87 -9.09 10.11
C LEU A 123 8.98 -10.12 11.25
N SER A 124 9.09 -11.41 10.93
CA SER A 124 9.28 -12.47 11.92
C SER A 124 10.60 -12.30 12.67
N VAL A 125 11.69 -12.04 11.96
CA VAL A 125 13.02 -11.78 12.58
C VAL A 125 12.97 -10.53 13.47
N ALA A 126 12.35 -9.44 13.00
CA ALA A 126 12.21 -8.22 13.78
C ALA A 126 11.44 -8.46 15.10
N ARG A 127 10.39 -9.27 15.07
CA ARG A 127 9.60 -9.64 16.25
C ARG A 127 10.44 -10.45 17.25
N GLU A 128 11.21 -11.43 16.78
CA GLU A 128 12.10 -12.23 17.61
C GLU A 128 13.19 -11.36 18.26
N CYS A 129 13.77 -10.42 17.52
CA CYS A 129 14.77 -9.49 18.06
C CYS A 129 14.20 -8.59 19.16
N SER A 130 12.97 -8.10 18.97
CA SER A 130 12.29 -7.23 19.94
C SER A 130 11.87 -7.97 21.22
N SER A 131 11.71 -9.29 21.17
CA SER A 131 11.33 -10.11 22.32
C SER A 131 12.51 -10.58 23.20
N ARG A 132 13.76 -10.33 22.74
CA ARG A 132 14.96 -10.67 23.53
C ARG A 132 15.17 -9.62 24.61
N PRO A 133 15.29 -10.02 25.92
CA PRO A 133 15.66 -9.08 26.97
C PRO A 133 17.06 -8.53 26.68
N HIS A 134 17.20 -7.22 26.73
CA HIS A 134 18.51 -6.56 26.70
C HIS A 134 19.25 -6.96 27.98
N GLN A 135 20.31 -7.76 27.82
CA GLN A 135 21.27 -8.03 28.90
C GLN A 135 22.23 -6.86 29.06
#